data_87bd26850208cd97afa6d6138b3da1b0
#
_entry.id   87bd26850208cd97afa6d6138b3da1b0
#
_cell.length_a   1.000
_cell.length_b   1.000
_cell.length_c   1.000
_cell.angle_alpha   90.00
_cell.angle_beta   90.00
_cell.angle_gamma   90.00
#
_symmetry.space_group_name_H-M   'P 1'
#
loop_
_entity.id
_entity.type
_entity.pdbx_description
1 polymer ?
#
loop_
_entity_poly.entity_id
_entity_poly.type
_entity_poly.pdbx_seq_one_letter_code
_entity_poly.pdbx_strand_id
1 'polypeptide(L)'
;MRGSHWFIICIVSFLVLMFAIECRLPKKFVWTPTFSHYDKQPFGCAVFDSLLSASLPMRYSVSGKTFYQLEQEDTVSRRAILVVNNHLALTDVDVNALLKGAERGNKIMLVSNSFTGNLRDTLGFESSYSYFNPIVLRKYAASLLSLIHISEP
;
A
#
# COMPACT_ATOMS: atom_id res chain seq x y z
N MET A 1 -35.66 -17.40 -45.55
CA MET A 1 -35.01 -16.24 -44.98
C MET A 1 -35.49 -15.83 -43.57
N ARG A 2 -36.61 -16.29 -43.05
CA ARG A 2 -37.11 -15.92 -41.70
C ARG A 2 -36.35 -16.60 -40.53
N GLY A 3 -35.78 -17.79 -40.72
CA GLY A 3 -35.07 -18.51 -39.62
C GLY A 3 -33.73 -17.90 -39.24
N SER A 4 -33.03 -17.25 -40.16
CA SER A 4 -31.72 -16.62 -39.90
C SER A 4 -31.80 -15.43 -38.95
N HIS A 5 -32.86 -14.64 -39.00
CA HIS A 5 -33.01 -13.49 -38.09
C HIS A 5 -33.31 -13.92 -36.65
N TRP A 6 -34.07 -14.97 -36.44
CA TRP A 6 -34.35 -15.52 -35.13
C TRP A 6 -33.08 -16.05 -34.46
N PHE A 7 -32.22 -16.69 -35.23
CA PHE A 7 -30.94 -17.19 -34.76
C PHE A 7 -30.01 -16.04 -34.30
N ILE A 8 -29.95 -14.96 -35.10
CA ILE A 8 -29.16 -13.77 -34.75
C ILE A 8 -29.70 -13.11 -33.48
N ILE A 9 -31.05 -12.98 -33.35
CA ILE A 9 -31.67 -12.40 -32.15
C ILE A 9 -31.35 -13.22 -30.90
N CYS A 10 -31.40 -14.56 -30.99
CA CYS A 10 -31.02 -15.42 -29.86
C CYS A 10 -29.58 -15.25 -29.45
N ILE A 11 -28.64 -15.16 -30.39
CA ILE A 11 -27.20 -14.94 -30.10
C ILE A 11 -26.99 -13.58 -29.42
N VAL A 12 -27.59 -12.52 -29.98
CA VAL A 12 -27.46 -11.17 -29.39
C VAL A 12 -28.05 -11.11 -27.99
N SER A 13 -29.24 -11.71 -27.80
CA SER A 13 -29.87 -11.79 -26.47
C SER A 13 -29.02 -12.54 -25.47
N PHE A 14 -28.40 -13.64 -25.86
CA PHE A 14 -27.49 -14.42 -25.02
C PHE A 14 -26.24 -13.62 -24.64
N LEU A 15 -25.63 -12.90 -25.60
CA LEU A 15 -24.48 -12.04 -25.32
C LEU A 15 -24.82 -10.90 -24.37
N VAL A 16 -25.97 -10.25 -24.55
CA VAL A 16 -26.44 -9.19 -23.65
C VAL A 16 -26.69 -9.75 -22.25
N LEU A 17 -27.27 -10.95 -22.13
CA LEU A 17 -27.48 -11.60 -20.85
C LEU A 17 -26.17 -11.94 -20.15
N MET A 18 -25.19 -12.51 -20.87
CA MET A 18 -23.84 -12.79 -20.35
C MET A 18 -23.16 -11.51 -19.84
N PHE A 19 -23.23 -10.45 -20.61
CA PHE A 19 -22.67 -9.16 -20.22
C PHE A 19 -23.35 -8.58 -18.96
N ALA A 20 -24.67 -8.68 -18.90
CA ALA A 20 -25.42 -8.22 -17.73
C ALA A 20 -25.08 -9.01 -16.45
N ILE A 21 -24.83 -10.31 -16.57
CA ILE A 21 -24.37 -11.17 -15.47
C ILE A 21 -22.96 -10.76 -15.03
N GLU A 22 -22.03 -10.58 -15.95
CA GLU A 22 -20.65 -10.15 -15.62
C GLU A 22 -20.62 -8.79 -14.89
N CYS A 23 -21.46 -7.84 -15.31
CA CYS A 23 -21.55 -6.53 -14.64
C CYS A 23 -22.10 -6.60 -13.20
N ARG A 24 -22.84 -7.68 -12.86
CA ARG A 24 -23.39 -7.88 -11.51
C ARG A 24 -22.55 -8.76 -10.60
N LEU A 25 -21.54 -9.46 -11.13
CA LEU A 25 -20.65 -10.26 -10.31
C LEU A 25 -19.81 -9.36 -9.40
N PRO A 26 -19.72 -9.68 -8.10
CA PRO A 26 -18.84 -8.92 -7.20
C PRO A 26 -17.40 -9.05 -7.67
N LYS A 27 -16.70 -7.91 -7.75
CA LYS A 27 -15.28 -7.90 -8.12
C LYS A 27 -14.50 -8.76 -7.12
N LYS A 28 -13.74 -9.72 -7.62
CA LYS A 28 -12.85 -10.54 -6.79
C LYS A 28 -11.82 -9.67 -6.10
N PHE A 29 -11.57 -9.93 -4.81
CA PHE A 29 -10.49 -9.28 -4.10
C PHE A 29 -9.14 -9.65 -4.72
N VAL A 30 -8.35 -8.65 -5.01
CA VAL A 30 -6.99 -8.82 -5.49
C VAL A 30 -6.06 -8.64 -4.29
N TRP A 31 -5.31 -9.69 -3.96
CA TRP A 31 -4.38 -9.70 -2.83
C TRP A 31 -2.99 -9.18 -3.19
N THR A 32 -2.87 -8.50 -4.32
CA THR A 32 -1.61 -7.88 -4.74
C THR A 32 -1.42 -6.56 -4.00
N PRO A 33 -0.33 -6.36 -3.25
CA PRO A 33 -0.06 -5.13 -2.54
C PRO A 33 0.16 -3.97 -3.52
N THR A 34 -0.74 -3.01 -3.54
CA THR A 34 -0.63 -1.79 -4.35
C THR A 34 -0.16 -0.59 -3.54
N PHE A 35 -0.53 -0.53 -2.26
CA PHE A 35 -0.34 0.60 -1.36
C PHE A 35 -0.78 1.95 -1.94
N SER A 36 -1.60 1.90 -3.00
CA SER A 36 -2.12 3.09 -3.66
C SER A 36 -3.19 3.77 -2.79
N HIS A 37 -3.14 5.08 -2.68
CA HIS A 37 -4.11 5.86 -1.92
C HIS A 37 -5.52 5.89 -2.55
N TYR A 38 -5.67 5.44 -3.79
CA TYR A 38 -6.97 5.27 -4.46
C TYR A 38 -7.54 3.86 -4.31
N ASP A 39 -6.72 2.89 -3.93
CA ASP A 39 -7.10 1.48 -3.94
C ASP A 39 -7.81 1.10 -2.64
N LYS A 40 -9.02 0.55 -2.78
CA LYS A 40 -9.84 0.03 -1.68
C LYS A 40 -9.63 -1.48 -1.43
N GLN A 41 -8.73 -2.12 -2.17
CA GLN A 41 -8.41 -3.53 -1.97
C GLN A 41 -7.67 -3.76 -0.63
N PRO A 42 -7.52 -4.99 -0.14
CA PRO A 42 -6.97 -5.27 1.19
C PRO A 42 -5.60 -4.65 1.49
N PHE A 43 -4.74 -4.48 0.47
CA PHE A 43 -3.43 -3.83 0.59
C PHE A 43 -3.40 -2.44 -0.07
N GLY A 44 -4.56 -1.81 -0.27
CA GLY A 44 -4.66 -0.42 -0.69
C GLY A 44 -4.69 0.53 0.51
N CYS A 45 -4.31 1.77 0.29
CA CYS A 45 -4.26 2.80 1.34
C CYS A 45 -5.44 3.78 1.30
N ALA A 46 -6.52 3.53 0.52
CA ALA A 46 -7.63 4.47 0.38
C ALA A 46 -8.35 4.79 1.70
N VAL A 47 -8.52 3.79 2.57
CA VAL A 47 -9.14 4.00 3.90
C VAL A 47 -8.21 4.82 4.79
N PHE A 48 -6.92 4.51 4.79
CA PHE A 48 -5.90 5.23 5.54
C PHE A 48 -5.81 6.70 5.09
N ASP A 49 -5.79 6.95 3.79
CA ASP A 49 -5.82 8.29 3.18
C ASP A 49 -7.06 9.09 3.62
N SER A 50 -8.24 8.46 3.58
CA SER A 50 -9.48 9.08 4.03
C SER A 50 -9.46 9.43 5.52
N LEU A 51 -8.89 8.58 6.36
CA LEU A 51 -8.75 8.83 7.80
C LEU A 51 -7.78 9.98 8.07
N LEU A 52 -6.64 10.03 7.37
CA LEU A 52 -5.68 11.11 7.53
C LEU A 52 -6.24 12.45 7.06
N SER A 53 -6.90 12.48 5.91
CA SER A 53 -7.51 13.70 5.39
C SER A 53 -8.63 14.24 6.30
N ALA A 54 -9.41 13.36 6.92
CA ALA A 54 -10.42 13.75 7.89
C ALA A 54 -9.83 14.21 9.22
N SER A 55 -8.74 13.58 9.67
CA SER A 55 -8.11 13.90 10.97
C SER A 55 -7.21 15.13 10.90
N LEU A 56 -6.64 15.45 9.74
CA LEU A 56 -5.68 16.52 9.52
C LEU A 56 -6.14 17.45 8.40
N PRO A 57 -7.32 18.08 8.50
CA PRO A 57 -7.83 18.94 7.47
C PRO A 57 -6.85 20.09 7.18
N MET A 58 -6.59 20.36 5.90
CA MET A 58 -5.67 21.41 5.40
C MET A 58 -4.18 21.21 5.74
N ARG A 59 -3.80 20.16 6.46
CA ARG A 59 -2.40 19.83 6.81
C ARG A 59 -1.90 18.55 6.16
N TYR A 60 -2.78 17.79 5.55
CA TYR A 60 -2.47 16.54 4.85
C TYR A 60 -2.55 16.75 3.34
N SER A 61 -1.56 16.25 2.63
CA SER A 61 -1.55 16.22 1.15
C SER A 61 -0.79 15.01 0.65
N VAL A 62 -1.28 14.41 -0.43
CA VAL A 62 -0.59 13.34 -1.13
C VAL A 62 0.26 13.95 -2.24
N SER A 63 1.53 13.55 -2.32
CA SER A 63 2.48 14.03 -3.31
C SER A 63 3.03 12.87 -4.14
N GLY A 64 3.09 13.03 -5.46
CA GLY A 64 3.77 12.11 -6.37
C GLY A 64 5.20 12.51 -6.71
N LYS A 65 5.79 13.43 -5.93
CA LYS A 65 7.14 13.97 -6.18
C LYS A 65 8.22 13.09 -5.56
N THR A 66 9.40 13.05 -6.18
CA THR A 66 10.57 12.40 -5.60
C THR A 66 11.15 13.23 -4.45
N PHE A 67 12.01 12.65 -3.61
CA PHE A 67 12.67 13.38 -2.53
C PHE A 67 13.52 14.53 -3.05
N TYR A 68 14.18 14.33 -4.19
CA TYR A 68 14.94 15.38 -4.85
C TYR A 68 14.06 16.58 -5.27
N GLN A 69 12.90 16.32 -5.87
CA GLN A 69 11.96 17.38 -6.23
C GLN A 69 11.38 18.10 -5.01
N LEU A 70 11.09 17.34 -3.95
CA LEU A 70 10.63 17.92 -2.69
C LEU A 70 11.69 18.80 -2.04
N GLU A 71 12.97 18.42 -2.11
CA GLU A 71 14.07 19.24 -1.59
C GLU A 71 14.20 20.57 -2.34
N GLN A 72 14.09 20.55 -3.66
CA GLN A 72 14.20 21.77 -4.47
C GLN A 72 13.07 22.78 -4.24
N GLU A 73 11.88 22.30 -3.96
CA GLU A 73 10.71 23.14 -3.70
C GLU A 73 10.59 23.56 -2.24
N ASP A 74 11.37 22.97 -1.35
CA ASP A 74 11.14 23.05 0.08
C ASP A 74 11.80 24.25 0.73
N THR A 75 11.02 25.29 0.89
CA THR A 75 11.29 26.39 1.82
C THR A 75 10.72 26.16 3.22
N VAL A 76 9.92 25.08 3.42
CA VAL A 76 9.23 24.81 4.67
C VAL A 76 9.94 23.69 5.45
N SER A 77 10.53 24.05 6.57
CA SER A 77 11.08 23.12 7.55
C SER A 77 9.97 22.52 8.45
N ARG A 78 10.20 21.28 8.95
CA ARG A 78 9.37 20.58 9.94
C ARG A 78 8.08 19.97 9.38
N ARG A 79 8.19 19.23 8.28
CA ARG A 79 7.12 18.36 7.79
C ARG A 79 7.26 16.93 8.35
N ALA A 80 6.14 16.20 8.37
CA ALA A 80 6.14 14.76 8.49
C ALA A 80 5.89 14.17 7.09
N ILE A 81 6.79 13.34 6.59
CA ILE A 81 6.72 12.68 5.30
C ILE A 81 6.55 11.19 5.56
N LEU A 82 5.46 10.61 5.06
CA LEU A 82 5.21 9.17 5.12
C LEU A 82 5.25 8.61 3.70
N VAL A 83 6.09 7.62 3.47
CA VAL A 83 6.16 6.86 2.22
C VAL A 83 5.80 5.41 2.50
N VAL A 84 4.81 4.89 1.79
CA VAL A 84 4.36 3.50 1.88
C VAL A 84 4.45 2.87 0.49
N ASN A 85 5.27 1.82 0.34
CA ASN A 85 5.42 1.13 -0.93
C ASN A 85 5.81 -0.35 -0.70
N ASN A 86 5.55 -1.20 -1.68
CA ASN A 86 5.97 -2.59 -1.61
C ASN A 86 7.51 -2.74 -1.77
N HIS A 87 8.09 -1.99 -2.68
CA HIS A 87 9.52 -1.95 -2.94
C HIS A 87 9.97 -0.50 -3.06
N LEU A 88 10.78 -0.03 -2.12
CA LEU A 88 11.27 1.34 -2.12
C LEU A 88 12.65 1.40 -2.81
N ALA A 89 12.62 1.78 -4.08
CA ALA A 89 13.80 1.99 -4.89
C ALA A 89 14.11 3.50 -4.94
N LEU A 90 15.12 3.92 -4.18
CA LEU A 90 15.61 5.29 -4.19
C LEU A 90 16.95 5.37 -4.94
N THR A 91 17.13 6.43 -5.72
CA THR A 91 18.42 6.76 -6.32
C THR A 91 19.35 7.40 -5.27
N ASP A 92 20.65 7.45 -5.54
CA ASP A 92 21.61 8.11 -4.63
C ASP A 92 21.28 9.59 -4.43
N VAL A 93 20.73 10.23 -5.46
CA VAL A 93 20.28 11.63 -5.41
C VAL A 93 19.09 11.77 -4.45
N ASP A 94 18.12 10.85 -4.51
CA ASP A 94 16.95 10.86 -3.62
C ASP A 94 17.34 10.54 -2.18
N VAL A 95 18.30 9.62 -1.95
CA VAL A 95 18.82 9.30 -0.61
C VAL A 95 19.50 10.53 0.00
N ASN A 96 20.34 11.23 -0.77
CA ASN A 96 20.98 12.46 -0.31
C ASN A 96 19.96 13.57 -0.01
N ALA A 97 18.94 13.73 -0.85
CA ALA A 97 17.87 14.69 -0.63
C ALA A 97 17.04 14.35 0.62
N LEU A 98 16.77 13.06 0.86
CA LEU A 98 16.11 12.57 2.05
C LEU A 98 16.92 12.93 3.32
N LEU A 99 18.23 12.68 3.33
CA LEU A 99 19.09 13.00 4.46
C LEU A 99 19.11 14.50 4.75
N LYS A 100 19.31 15.33 3.73
CA LYS A 100 19.23 16.80 3.87
C LYS A 100 17.86 17.25 4.38
N GLY A 101 16.77 16.62 3.91
CA GLY A 101 15.44 16.86 4.43
C GLY A 101 15.32 16.56 5.91
N ALA A 102 15.90 15.45 6.38
CA ALA A 102 15.93 15.08 7.78
C ALA A 102 16.78 16.05 8.63
N GLU A 103 17.93 16.46 8.14
CA GLU A 103 18.80 17.47 8.79
C GLU A 103 18.10 18.82 8.98
N ARG A 104 17.21 19.22 8.05
CA ARG A 104 16.37 20.41 8.17
C ARG A 104 15.24 20.26 9.20
N GLY A 105 15.14 19.11 9.85
CA GLY A 105 14.15 18.83 10.90
C GLY A 105 12.83 18.22 10.41
N ASN A 106 12.77 17.72 9.18
CA ASN A 106 11.64 16.93 8.71
C ASN A 106 11.64 15.56 9.38
N LYS A 107 10.45 15.05 9.70
CA LYS A 107 10.27 13.69 10.20
C LYS A 107 9.92 12.80 9.02
N ILE A 108 10.76 11.81 8.72
CA ILE A 108 10.57 10.93 7.57
C ILE A 108 10.33 9.51 8.06
N MET A 109 9.23 8.92 7.63
CA MET A 109 8.87 7.53 7.91
C MET A 109 8.75 6.77 6.58
N LEU A 110 9.58 5.76 6.42
CA LEU A 110 9.59 4.87 5.25
C LEU A 110 9.05 3.51 5.64
N VAL A 111 7.99 3.09 4.99
CA VAL A 111 7.34 1.79 5.20
C VAL A 111 7.43 1.01 3.90
N SER A 112 8.18 -0.08 3.90
CA SER A 112 8.36 -0.92 2.72
C SER A 112 8.67 -2.35 3.09
N ASN A 113 8.31 -3.28 2.21
CA ASN A 113 8.73 -4.68 2.35
C ASN A 113 10.20 -4.88 1.95
N SER A 114 10.74 -4.04 1.06
CA SER A 114 12.14 -4.10 0.66
C SER A 114 12.69 -2.72 0.34
N PHE A 115 13.96 -2.54 0.63
CA PHE A 115 14.71 -1.29 0.42
C PHE A 115 15.89 -1.55 -0.52
N THR A 116 16.27 -0.55 -1.33
CA THR A 116 17.49 -0.61 -2.15
C THR A 116 18.76 -0.65 -1.28
N GLY A 117 19.83 -1.24 -1.84
CA GLY A 117 21.12 -1.38 -1.14
C GLY A 117 21.70 -0.04 -0.70
N ASN A 118 21.70 0.96 -1.59
CA ASN A 118 22.21 2.30 -1.30
C ASN A 118 21.57 2.96 -0.07
N LEU A 119 20.25 2.83 0.11
CA LEU A 119 19.57 3.35 1.29
C LEU A 119 20.00 2.58 2.57
N ARG A 120 20.09 1.24 2.48
CA ARG A 120 20.52 0.40 3.60
C ARG A 120 21.96 0.70 4.01
N ASP A 121 22.84 0.80 3.03
CA ASP A 121 24.28 1.07 3.27
C ASP A 121 24.48 2.46 3.88
N THR A 122 23.73 3.46 3.40
CA THR A 122 23.82 4.84 3.89
C THR A 122 23.28 4.99 5.31
N LEU A 123 22.16 4.32 5.64
CA LEU A 123 21.55 4.38 6.97
C LEU A 123 22.08 3.31 7.94
N GLY A 124 22.92 2.39 7.46
CA GLY A 124 23.55 1.36 8.29
C GLY A 124 22.57 0.35 8.89
N PHE A 125 21.52 -0.04 8.18
CA PHE A 125 20.59 -1.05 8.67
C PHE A 125 20.51 -2.27 7.75
N GLU A 126 20.24 -3.42 8.32
CA GLU A 126 19.98 -4.65 7.60
C GLU A 126 18.49 -4.99 7.65
N SER A 127 17.96 -5.43 6.51
CA SER A 127 16.60 -5.97 6.43
C SER A 127 16.66 -7.45 6.05
N SER A 128 16.15 -8.31 6.90
CA SER A 128 16.01 -9.73 6.62
C SER A 128 14.55 -10.12 6.45
N TYR A 129 14.26 -10.95 5.45
CA TYR A 129 12.95 -11.57 5.31
C TYR A 129 12.84 -12.71 6.31
N SER A 130 11.99 -12.56 7.31
CA SER A 130 11.55 -13.70 8.09
C SER A 130 10.36 -14.33 7.40
N TYR A 131 10.54 -15.50 6.81
CA TYR A 131 9.41 -16.26 6.29
C TYR A 131 8.46 -16.60 7.44
N PHE A 132 7.20 -16.34 7.22
CA PHE A 132 6.13 -16.67 8.14
C PHE A 132 6.10 -18.19 8.33
N ASN A 133 6.71 -18.68 9.40
CA ASN A 133 6.69 -20.09 9.71
C ASN A 133 5.45 -20.41 10.57
N PRO A 134 4.44 -21.09 10.00
CA PRO A 134 3.19 -21.38 10.71
C PRO A 134 3.38 -22.20 11.98
N ILE A 135 4.46 -22.97 12.08
CA ILE A 135 4.81 -23.77 13.27
C ILE A 135 5.26 -22.83 14.40
N VAL A 136 6.09 -21.84 14.09
CA VAL A 136 6.57 -20.85 15.06
C VAL A 136 5.41 -20.00 15.56
N LEU A 137 4.50 -19.60 14.67
CA LEU A 137 3.33 -18.82 15.06
C LEU A 137 2.37 -19.60 15.96
N ARG A 138 2.13 -20.88 15.70
CA ARG A 138 1.35 -21.76 16.60
C ARG A 138 1.96 -21.82 17.99
N LYS A 139 3.29 -21.89 18.08
CA LYS A 139 4.00 -21.92 19.36
C LYS A 139 3.83 -20.61 20.13
N TYR A 140 3.95 -19.46 19.46
CA TYR A 140 3.72 -18.15 20.09
C TYR A 140 2.24 -17.91 20.43
N ALA A 141 1.31 -18.31 19.58
CA ALA A 141 -0.13 -18.23 19.88
C ALA A 141 -0.51 -19.09 21.09
N ALA A 142 0.04 -20.30 21.19
CA ALA A 142 -0.18 -21.18 22.34
C ALA A 142 0.39 -20.57 23.64
N SER A 143 1.56 -19.92 23.59
CA SER A 143 2.14 -19.25 24.76
C SER A 143 1.35 -18.01 25.19
N LEU A 144 0.81 -17.24 24.24
CA LEU A 144 -0.04 -16.08 24.53
C LEU A 144 -1.38 -16.52 25.13
N LEU A 145 -1.99 -17.59 24.64
CA LEU A 145 -3.21 -18.14 25.18
C LEU A 145 -3.00 -18.68 26.62
N SER A 146 -1.84 -19.28 26.91
CA SER A 146 -1.50 -19.72 28.26
C SER A 146 -1.34 -18.55 29.25
N LEU A 147 -0.85 -17.40 28.79
CA LEU A 147 -0.74 -16.17 29.61
C LEU A 147 -2.10 -15.54 29.93
N ILE A 148 -3.06 -15.64 29.01
CA ILE A 148 -4.42 -15.12 29.22
C ILE A 148 -5.18 -15.96 30.28
N HIS A 149 -4.94 -17.27 30.33
CA HIS A 149 -5.58 -18.16 31.33
C HIS A 149 -5.04 -18.01 32.75
N ILE A 150 -3.88 -17.39 32.96
CA ILE A 150 -3.31 -17.15 34.30
C ILE A 150 -3.90 -15.87 34.95
N SER A 151 -4.60 -15.03 34.22
CA SER A 151 -5.13 -13.76 34.72
C SER A 151 -6.61 -13.77 35.12
N GLU A 152 -7.28 -14.91 35.11
CA GLU A 152 -8.62 -15.02 35.72
C GLU A 152 -8.51 -15.50 37.16
N PRO A 153 -9.01 -14.69 38.12
CA PRO A 153 -9.08 -15.04 39.56
C PRO A 153 -10.14 -16.10 39.84
#